data_9b0505e9ec4c790a70e19ed1a5c5089b
#
_entry.id   9b0505e9ec4c790a70e19ed1a5c5089b
#
_cell.length_a   1.000
_cell.length_b   1.000
_cell.length_c   1.000
_cell.angle_alpha   90.00
_cell.angle_beta   90.00
_cell.angle_gamma   90.00
#
_symmetry.space_group_name_H-M   'P 1'
#
loop_
_entity.id
_entity.type
_entity.pdbx_description
1 polymer ?
#
loop_
_entity_poly.entity_id
_entity_poly.type
_entity_poly.pdbx_seq_one_letter_code
_entity_poly.pdbx_strand_id
1 'polypeptide(L)'
;MSYTLKISEQDVLGKGKFKNAKGNTECVAFVQQAAGAPVTTCWQRGLKVSEAGPTEISRGTAIATFDENGKYPTDKLGKHAAIYLTHDETAISVLDQWNSQGEVLPRPIWFGRPEGTPRQNDANTFYVIE
;
A
#
# COMPACT_ATOMS: atom_id res chain seq x y z
N MET A 1 12.79 7.69 6.14
CA MET A 1 13.41 6.57 5.42
C MET A 1 12.33 5.58 5.01
N SER A 2 12.26 5.20 3.76
CA SER A 2 11.19 4.34 3.27
C SER A 2 11.52 2.86 3.47
N TYR A 3 10.51 2.01 3.23
CA TYR A 3 10.62 0.56 3.35
C TYR A 3 10.40 -0.05 1.98
N THR A 4 11.27 -0.96 1.56
CA THR A 4 11.20 -1.57 0.23
C THR A 4 11.18 -3.09 0.34
N LEU A 5 10.63 -3.75 -0.70
CA LEU A 5 10.59 -5.20 -0.77
C LEU A 5 11.96 -5.81 -0.54
N LYS A 6 12.02 -6.81 0.33
CA LYS A 6 13.20 -7.64 0.62
C LYS A 6 13.10 -9.02 -0.03
N ILE A 7 11.99 -9.27 -0.71
CA ILE A 7 11.65 -10.53 -1.38
C ILE A 7 11.34 -10.17 -2.83
N SER A 8 11.69 -11.01 -3.80
CA SER A 8 11.39 -10.72 -5.20
C SER A 8 9.88 -10.61 -5.43
N GLU A 9 9.50 -9.82 -6.42
CA GLU A 9 8.08 -9.65 -6.77
C GLU A 9 7.41 -10.99 -7.08
N GLN A 10 8.12 -11.87 -7.76
CA GLN A 10 7.60 -13.19 -8.09
C GLN A 10 7.39 -14.05 -6.84
N ASP A 11 8.28 -13.96 -5.86
CA ASP A 11 8.23 -14.81 -4.67
C ASP A 11 7.17 -14.36 -3.66
N VAL A 12 6.65 -13.13 -3.76
CA VAL A 12 5.55 -12.70 -2.88
C VAL A 12 4.19 -13.21 -3.36
N LEU A 13 4.07 -13.63 -4.61
CA LEU A 13 2.82 -14.14 -5.15
C LEU A 13 2.49 -15.52 -4.57
N GLY A 14 1.21 -15.80 -4.37
CA GLY A 14 0.73 -17.08 -3.86
C GLY A 14 -0.16 -16.92 -2.64
N LYS A 15 -0.96 -17.94 -2.40
CA LYS A 15 -2.00 -17.89 -1.36
C LYS A 15 -1.40 -17.98 0.03
N GLY A 16 -1.91 -17.15 0.95
CA GLY A 16 -1.69 -17.27 2.37
C GLY A 16 -0.26 -17.08 2.84
N LYS A 17 0.60 -16.43 2.07
CA LYS A 17 2.02 -16.28 2.43
C LYS A 17 2.26 -15.28 3.55
N PHE A 18 1.44 -14.24 3.64
CA PHE A 18 1.65 -13.14 4.59
C PHE A 18 0.41 -13.01 5.48
N LYS A 19 0.43 -13.76 6.57
CA LYS A 19 -0.67 -13.77 7.54
C LYS A 19 -0.25 -13.06 8.81
N ASN A 20 -1.20 -12.33 9.43
CA ASN A 20 -0.98 -11.77 10.75
C ASN A 20 -1.11 -12.84 11.84
N ALA A 21 -0.96 -12.45 13.12
CA ALA A 21 -1.01 -13.37 14.24
C ALA A 21 -2.35 -14.12 14.37
N LYS A 22 -3.42 -13.57 13.79
CA LYS A 22 -4.75 -14.19 13.78
C LYS A 22 -4.99 -15.11 12.58
N GLY A 23 -3.98 -15.24 11.70
CA GLY A 23 -4.09 -16.05 10.50
C GLY A 23 -4.77 -15.37 9.32
N ASN A 24 -4.92 -14.04 9.36
CA ASN A 24 -5.59 -13.26 8.33
C ASN A 24 -4.59 -12.65 7.34
N THR A 25 -4.94 -12.65 6.05
CA THR A 25 -4.13 -12.04 4.99
C THR A 25 -4.44 -10.55 4.84
N GLU A 26 -4.23 -9.80 5.91
CA GLU A 26 -4.45 -8.37 5.88
C GLU A 26 -3.34 -7.64 5.13
N CYS A 27 -3.67 -6.50 4.52
CA CYS A 27 -2.73 -5.73 3.71
C CYS A 27 -1.50 -5.29 4.51
N VAL A 28 -1.67 -4.93 5.77
CA VAL A 28 -0.56 -4.50 6.64
C VAL A 28 0.43 -5.64 6.89
N ALA A 29 -0.07 -6.88 7.07
CA ALA A 29 0.81 -8.03 7.28
C ALA A 29 1.79 -8.22 6.11
N PHE A 30 1.33 -7.99 4.89
CA PHE A 30 2.18 -8.09 3.71
C PHE A 30 3.32 -7.07 3.76
N VAL A 31 3.02 -5.78 3.92
CA VAL A 31 4.08 -4.75 3.89
C VAL A 31 5.01 -4.87 5.09
N GLN A 32 4.52 -5.32 6.24
CA GLN A 32 5.37 -5.56 7.41
C GLN A 32 6.34 -6.72 7.16
N GLN A 33 5.85 -7.83 6.68
CA GLN A 33 6.66 -9.04 6.52
C GLN A 33 7.55 -8.98 5.27
N ALA A 34 7.06 -8.44 4.17
CA ALA A 34 7.80 -8.43 2.90
C ALA A 34 8.73 -7.23 2.77
N ALA A 35 8.43 -6.09 3.37
CA ALA A 35 9.22 -4.87 3.25
C ALA A 35 9.80 -4.38 4.58
N GLY A 36 9.47 -5.02 5.69
CA GLY A 36 10.01 -4.65 7.01
C GLY A 36 9.40 -3.40 7.61
N ALA A 37 8.21 -2.98 7.17
CA ALA A 37 7.55 -1.84 7.78
C ALA A 37 7.21 -2.14 9.24
N PRO A 38 7.31 -1.15 10.14
CA PRO A 38 6.97 -1.35 11.55
C PRO A 38 5.46 -1.41 11.75
N VAL A 39 5.01 -1.46 13.01
CA VAL A 39 3.58 -1.35 13.32
C VAL A 39 3.02 -0.01 12.83
N THR A 40 1.76 0.01 12.46
CA THR A 40 1.12 1.16 11.79
C THR A 40 1.18 2.46 12.57
N THR A 41 1.22 2.39 13.90
CA THR A 41 1.33 3.58 14.75
C THR A 41 2.68 4.28 14.61
N CYS A 42 3.69 3.60 14.07
CA CYS A 42 5.01 4.18 13.81
C CYS A 42 5.14 4.73 12.39
N TRP A 43 4.14 4.55 11.54
CA TRP A 43 4.23 5.03 10.15
C TRP A 43 4.11 6.54 10.10
N GLN A 44 4.96 7.14 9.27
CA GLN A 44 4.92 8.56 8.98
C GLN A 44 4.59 8.75 7.50
N ARG A 45 3.80 9.76 7.22
CA ARG A 45 3.40 10.08 5.84
C ARG A 45 4.57 10.71 5.10
N GLY A 46 5.04 10.03 4.08
CA GLY A 46 6.10 10.51 3.20
C GLY A 46 5.55 11.20 1.96
N LEU A 47 6.27 11.04 0.84
CA LEU A 47 5.90 11.65 -0.45
C LEU A 47 4.54 11.13 -0.94
N LYS A 48 3.69 12.04 -1.38
CA LYS A 48 2.41 11.69 -2.00
C LYS A 48 2.66 11.10 -3.38
N VAL A 49 2.10 9.93 -3.67
CA VAL A 49 2.37 9.25 -4.95
C VAL A 49 1.95 10.12 -6.14
N SER A 50 0.79 10.77 -6.05
CA SER A 50 0.29 11.63 -7.13
C SER A 50 1.19 12.83 -7.44
N GLU A 51 2.05 13.23 -6.51
CA GLU A 51 2.97 14.36 -6.67
C GLU A 51 4.38 13.93 -7.06
N ALA A 52 4.62 12.62 -7.13
CA ALA A 52 5.93 12.09 -7.48
C ALA A 52 6.12 12.04 -9.00
N GLY A 53 7.35 12.30 -9.44
CA GLY A 53 7.74 12.06 -10.83
C GLY A 53 7.76 10.56 -11.14
N PRO A 54 7.86 10.19 -12.44
CA PRO A 54 7.72 8.80 -12.86
C PRO A 54 8.83 7.86 -12.34
N THR A 55 9.96 8.41 -11.91
CA THR A 55 11.06 7.61 -11.37
C THR A 55 11.44 7.98 -9.95
N GLU A 56 10.62 8.80 -9.29
CA GLU A 56 10.96 9.35 -7.97
C GLU A 56 10.76 8.33 -6.85
N ILE A 57 9.78 7.44 -6.99
CA ILE A 57 9.52 6.36 -6.03
C ILE A 57 10.06 5.06 -6.62
N SER A 58 10.95 4.40 -5.88
CA SER A 58 11.53 3.13 -6.33
C SER A 58 10.48 2.02 -6.38
N ARG A 59 10.53 1.20 -7.43
CA ARG A 59 9.69 -0.01 -7.52
C ARG A 59 9.95 -0.89 -6.31
N GLY A 60 8.89 -1.35 -5.65
CA GLY A 60 8.99 -2.16 -4.44
C GLY A 60 8.83 -1.37 -3.14
N THR A 61 8.63 -0.06 -3.20
CA THR A 61 8.44 0.79 -2.02
C THR A 61 7.07 0.55 -1.39
N ALA A 62 7.03 0.43 -0.06
CA ALA A 62 5.78 0.32 0.68
C ALA A 62 5.05 1.66 0.70
N ILE A 63 3.78 1.65 0.34
CA ILE A 63 2.89 2.81 0.34
C ILE A 63 1.63 2.49 1.13
N ALA A 64 0.96 3.54 1.60
CA ALA A 64 -0.30 3.38 2.32
C ALA A 64 -1.15 4.63 2.21
N THR A 65 -2.43 4.45 2.53
CA THR A 65 -3.35 5.58 2.73
C THR A 65 -3.01 6.27 4.05
N PHE A 66 -3.16 7.60 4.08
CA PHE A 66 -3.00 8.40 5.30
C PHE A 66 -4.18 9.38 5.40
N ASP A 67 -4.54 9.73 6.64
CA ASP A 67 -5.58 10.74 6.88
C ASP A 67 -4.98 12.15 6.84
N GLU A 68 -5.83 13.16 7.06
CA GLU A 68 -5.40 14.56 7.03
C GLU A 68 -4.38 14.91 8.13
N ASN A 69 -4.27 14.09 9.17
CA ASN A 69 -3.31 14.28 10.25
C ASN A 69 -1.99 13.55 9.99
N GLY A 70 -1.85 12.91 8.84
CA GLY A 70 -0.64 12.17 8.50
C GLY A 70 -0.52 10.83 9.21
N LYS A 71 -1.63 10.25 9.64
CA LYS A 71 -1.68 8.97 10.34
C LYS A 71 -2.29 7.89 9.46
N TYR A 72 -1.88 6.65 9.65
CA TYR A 72 -2.58 5.52 9.04
C TYR A 72 -4.01 5.53 9.59
N PRO A 73 -5.03 5.52 8.71
CA PRO A 73 -6.39 5.84 9.15
C PRO A 73 -6.97 4.83 10.14
N THR A 74 -7.77 5.33 11.07
CA THR A 74 -8.54 4.51 12.02
C THR A 74 -10.04 4.79 11.95
N ASP A 75 -10.45 5.72 11.07
CA ASP A 75 -11.86 6.03 10.85
C ASP A 75 -12.51 5.01 9.90
N LYS A 76 -13.74 5.29 9.46
CA LYS A 76 -14.51 4.38 8.60
C LYS A 76 -14.42 4.71 7.12
N LEU A 77 -13.53 5.64 6.72
CA LEU A 77 -13.43 6.12 5.33
C LEU A 77 -12.49 5.27 4.48
N GLY A 78 -11.95 4.19 5.05
CA GLY A 78 -11.09 3.26 4.33
C GLY A 78 -9.62 3.41 4.65
N LYS A 79 -8.90 2.30 4.57
CA LYS A 79 -7.45 2.25 4.77
C LYS A 79 -6.87 1.08 4.01
N HIS A 80 -5.63 1.21 3.56
CA HIS A 80 -4.95 0.16 2.81
C HIS A 80 -3.45 0.41 2.76
N ALA A 81 -2.69 -0.66 2.65
CA ALA A 81 -1.26 -0.61 2.41
C ALA A 81 -0.91 -1.54 1.26
N ALA A 82 0.15 -1.22 0.53
CA ALA A 82 0.51 -1.95 -0.69
C ALA A 82 1.99 -1.77 -0.98
N ILE A 83 2.48 -2.52 -1.95
CA ILE A 83 3.82 -2.35 -2.53
C ILE A 83 3.66 -1.65 -3.88
N TYR A 84 4.30 -0.51 -4.02
CA TYR A 84 4.30 0.30 -5.23
C TYR A 84 5.14 -0.36 -6.33
N LEU A 85 4.60 -0.42 -7.53
CA LEU A 85 5.36 -0.87 -8.71
C LEU A 85 5.70 0.30 -9.63
N THR A 86 4.70 1.02 -10.07
CA THR A 86 4.84 2.20 -10.94
C THR A 86 3.57 3.03 -10.87
N HIS A 87 3.58 4.22 -11.44
CA HIS A 87 2.36 5.01 -11.62
C HIS A 87 2.47 5.88 -12.86
N ASP A 88 1.32 6.26 -13.37
CA ASP A 88 1.18 7.29 -14.37
C ASP A 88 0.04 8.23 -13.94
N GLU A 89 -0.47 9.04 -14.87
CA GLU A 89 -1.56 9.99 -14.55
C GLU A 89 -2.91 9.32 -14.35
N THR A 90 -3.06 8.03 -14.70
CA THR A 90 -4.33 7.32 -14.60
C THR A 90 -4.42 6.42 -13.39
N ALA A 91 -3.31 5.80 -12.97
CA ALA A 91 -3.34 4.79 -11.91
C ALA A 91 -1.98 4.58 -11.25
N ILE A 92 -2.02 4.03 -10.04
CA ILE A 92 -0.86 3.42 -9.39
C ILE A 92 -0.98 1.91 -9.59
N SER A 93 0.07 1.27 -10.06
CA SER A 93 0.15 -0.19 -10.12
C SER A 93 0.82 -0.70 -8.86
N VAL A 94 0.17 -1.63 -8.16
CA VAL A 94 0.65 -2.14 -6.88
C VAL A 94 0.62 -3.65 -6.83
N LEU A 95 1.33 -4.21 -5.84
CA LEU A 95 1.10 -5.56 -5.33
C LEU A 95 0.42 -5.40 -3.97
N ASP A 96 -0.67 -6.08 -3.75
CA ASP A 96 -1.39 -6.01 -2.49
C ASP A 96 -2.22 -7.25 -2.21
N GLN A 97 -2.68 -7.34 -0.96
CA GLN A 97 -3.60 -8.38 -0.51
C GLN A 97 -4.61 -7.79 0.46
N TRP A 98 -5.71 -8.49 0.66
CA TRP A 98 -6.66 -8.28 1.75
C TRP A 98 -7.33 -9.61 2.07
N ASN A 99 -8.10 -9.64 3.16
CA ASN A 99 -8.61 -10.90 3.67
C ASN A 99 -9.40 -11.73 2.64
N SER A 100 -10.33 -11.12 1.93
CA SER A 100 -11.15 -11.86 0.98
C SER A 100 -10.39 -12.25 -0.29
N GLN A 101 -9.34 -11.53 -0.66
CA GLN A 101 -8.47 -11.91 -1.77
C GLN A 101 -7.58 -13.09 -1.38
N GLY A 102 -7.04 -13.10 -0.17
CA GLY A 102 -6.28 -14.22 0.38
C GLY A 102 -4.87 -14.40 -0.17
N GLU A 103 -4.41 -13.54 -1.07
CA GLU A 103 -3.10 -13.64 -1.70
C GLU A 103 -2.64 -12.30 -2.24
N VAL A 104 -1.34 -12.17 -2.46
CA VAL A 104 -0.78 -10.98 -3.11
C VAL A 104 -0.97 -11.10 -4.61
N LEU A 105 -1.57 -10.08 -5.21
CA LEU A 105 -1.79 -9.98 -6.66
C LEU A 105 -1.50 -8.56 -7.13
N PRO A 106 -1.09 -8.39 -8.41
CA PRO A 106 -0.98 -7.05 -8.98
C PRO A 106 -2.37 -6.49 -9.27
N ARG A 107 -2.53 -5.19 -9.03
CA ARG A 107 -3.74 -4.48 -9.44
C ARG A 107 -3.49 -2.99 -9.62
N PRO A 108 -4.36 -2.27 -10.36
CA PRO A 108 -4.31 -0.82 -10.43
C PRO A 108 -5.17 -0.19 -9.33
N ILE A 109 -4.72 0.97 -8.84
CA ILE A 109 -5.54 1.86 -8.01
C ILE A 109 -5.69 3.16 -8.81
N TRP A 110 -6.92 3.57 -9.10
CA TRP A 110 -7.19 4.61 -10.08
C TRP A 110 -7.18 6.02 -9.45
N PHE A 111 -6.63 6.98 -10.20
CA PHE A 111 -6.84 8.41 -9.94
C PHE A 111 -8.20 8.84 -10.49
N GLY A 112 -8.61 10.08 -10.18
CA GLY A 112 -9.83 10.65 -10.76
C GLY A 112 -11.13 10.03 -10.27
N ARG A 113 -11.13 9.43 -9.09
CA ARG A 113 -12.32 8.79 -8.53
C ARG A 113 -13.30 9.84 -7.98
N PRO A 114 -14.62 9.53 -7.98
CA PRO A 114 -15.63 10.42 -7.42
C PRO A 114 -15.40 10.72 -5.95
N GLU A 115 -15.87 11.88 -5.50
CA GLU A 115 -15.91 12.21 -4.08
C GLU A 115 -16.69 11.13 -3.32
N GLY A 116 -16.21 10.77 -2.12
CA GLY A 116 -16.82 9.71 -1.31
C GLY A 116 -16.28 8.32 -1.60
N THR A 117 -15.41 8.15 -2.61
CA THR A 117 -14.73 6.88 -2.85
C THR A 117 -13.90 6.50 -1.61
N PRO A 118 -14.01 5.26 -1.10
CA PRO A 118 -13.16 4.82 0.00
C PRO A 118 -11.67 4.97 -0.34
N ARG A 119 -10.85 5.30 0.67
CA ARG A 119 -9.41 5.57 0.46
C ARG A 119 -8.68 4.45 -0.28
N GLN A 120 -9.00 3.19 0.00
CA GLN A 120 -8.32 2.06 -0.65
C GLN A 120 -8.55 1.99 -2.15
N ASN A 121 -9.54 2.68 -2.66
CA ASN A 121 -9.88 2.71 -4.09
C ASN A 121 -9.57 4.06 -4.73
N ASP A 122 -8.91 4.96 -4.02
CA ASP A 122 -8.60 6.30 -4.48
C ASP A 122 -7.08 6.53 -4.42
N ALA A 123 -6.44 6.52 -5.58
CA ALA A 123 -4.99 6.67 -5.68
C ALA A 123 -4.47 7.97 -5.07
N ASN A 124 -5.30 9.02 -5.00
CA ASN A 124 -4.91 10.31 -4.42
C ASN A 124 -4.67 10.26 -2.91
N THR A 125 -5.01 9.17 -2.24
CA THR A 125 -4.86 9.04 -0.79
C THR A 125 -3.60 8.28 -0.39
N PHE A 126 -2.77 7.87 -1.35
CA PHE A 126 -1.59 7.04 -1.09
C PHE A 126 -0.31 7.86 -1.00
N TYR A 127 0.51 7.51 -0.02
CA TYR A 127 1.79 8.14 0.27
C TYR A 127 2.82 7.05 0.57
N VAL A 128 4.09 7.37 0.36
CA VAL A 128 5.20 6.51 0.80
C VAL A 128 5.15 6.40 2.33
N ILE A 129 5.34 5.19 2.85
CA ILE A 129 5.47 4.96 4.30
C ILE A 129 6.89 5.31 4.72
N GLU A 130 7.03 6.22 5.67
CA GLU A 130 8.32 6.61 6.23
C GLU A 130 8.48 6.20 7.67
#